data_0a338bcc68b8924936ba2b67916d0c2d
#
_entry.id   0a338bcc68b8924936ba2b67916d0c2d
#
_cell.length_a   1.000
_cell.length_b   1.000
_cell.length_c   1.000
_cell.angle_alpha   90.00
_cell.angle_beta   90.00
_cell.angle_gamma   90.00
#
_symmetry.space_group_name_H-M   'P 1'
#
loop_
_entity.id
_entity.type
_entity.pdbx_description
1 polymer ?
#
loop_
_entity_poly.entity_id
_entity_poly.type
_entity_poly.pdbx_seq_one_letter_code
_entity_poly.pdbx_strand_id
1 'polypeptide(L)'
;MRWKTLLNLDQIGIFAGSLEDIGLVVDALSVHDSRDPQSVAAPRPACFVGVMADPPMEPNFAIMTLPYSDLQSHACTEGFREVADALDGRVEILECPPTFEQLIQAQRTIHTTEAYRAFDQLGLIGNLQLSETQQRMLTAGQSCTDRQYDEALEIRDSLEGFFDNFFEDFDAILSPSAPGEAPLLSEGHTGNPVFCTVWTLAGLPCLNLPILQGEHGLPIGVQMIGR
;
A
#
# COMPACT_ATOMS: atom_id res chain seq x y z
N MET A 1 -22.60 10.31 0.87
CA MET A 1 -22.35 9.85 -0.50
C MET A 1 -20.85 9.59 -0.61
N ARG A 2 -20.42 8.35 -0.64
CA ARG A 2 -19.00 7.98 -0.68
C ARG A 2 -18.59 7.92 -2.16
N TRP A 3 -17.73 8.81 -2.58
CA TRP A 3 -17.17 8.83 -3.93
C TRP A 3 -16.07 7.80 -3.98
N LYS A 4 -16.31 6.62 -4.56
CA LYS A 4 -15.25 5.67 -4.91
C LYS A 4 -14.81 5.98 -6.33
N THR A 5 -13.61 6.47 -6.47
CA THR A 5 -12.96 6.69 -7.76
C THR A 5 -12.37 5.39 -8.30
N LEU A 6 -11.89 4.53 -7.42
CA LEU A 6 -11.24 3.27 -7.77
C LEU A 6 -11.87 2.13 -6.97
N LEU A 7 -12.55 1.21 -7.63
CA LEU A 7 -13.26 0.11 -6.98
C LEU A 7 -12.30 -0.86 -6.28
N ASN A 8 -11.17 -1.13 -6.90
CA ASN A 8 -10.25 -2.19 -6.47
C ASN A 8 -9.04 -1.68 -5.69
N LEU A 9 -8.74 -0.37 -5.71
CA LEU A 9 -7.49 0.16 -5.16
C LEU A 9 -7.68 1.25 -4.09
N ASP A 10 -8.88 1.85 -3.97
CA ASP A 10 -9.11 2.92 -2.98
C ASP A 10 -9.08 2.37 -1.55
N GLN A 11 -8.21 2.93 -0.74
CA GLN A 11 -7.99 2.59 0.66
C GLN A 11 -8.25 3.81 1.56
N ILE A 12 -8.63 3.57 2.81
CA ILE A 12 -8.75 4.62 3.83
C ILE A 12 -7.43 4.68 4.59
N GLY A 13 -6.80 5.87 4.58
CA GLY A 13 -5.64 6.16 5.41
C GLY A 13 -6.04 6.83 6.72
N ILE A 14 -5.40 6.43 7.81
CA ILE A 14 -5.56 7.02 9.14
C ILE A 14 -4.19 7.50 9.61
N PHE A 15 -4.13 8.77 10.07
CA PHE A 15 -2.94 9.35 10.67
C PHE A 15 -3.25 9.69 12.12
N ALA A 16 -2.40 9.24 13.04
CA ALA A 16 -2.54 9.54 14.46
C ALA A 16 -1.16 9.63 15.14
N GLY A 17 -1.15 10.11 16.38
CA GLY A 17 0.07 10.26 17.17
C GLY A 17 0.47 8.99 17.94
N SER A 18 -0.42 7.99 17.98
CA SER A 18 -0.18 6.71 18.66
C SER A 18 -0.88 5.55 17.95
N LEU A 19 -0.44 4.31 18.24
CA LEU A 19 -1.07 3.10 17.74
C LEU A 19 -2.46 2.89 18.36
N GLU A 20 -2.63 3.29 19.61
CA GLU A 20 -3.90 3.22 20.33
C GLU A 20 -4.98 4.05 19.62
N ASP A 21 -4.64 5.27 19.20
CA ASP A 21 -5.55 6.15 18.46
C ASP A 21 -5.89 5.55 17.09
N ILE A 22 -4.92 4.97 16.39
CA ILE A 22 -5.16 4.24 15.14
C ILE A 22 -6.14 3.11 15.38
N GLY A 23 -5.90 2.26 16.40
CA GLY A 23 -6.76 1.14 16.75
C GLY A 23 -8.21 1.58 17.04
N LEU A 24 -8.39 2.66 17.83
CA LEU A 24 -9.71 3.21 18.10
C LEU A 24 -10.44 3.69 16.86
N VAL A 25 -9.74 4.36 15.94
CA VAL A 25 -10.34 4.88 14.70
C VAL A 25 -10.67 3.75 13.75
N VAL A 26 -9.78 2.75 13.61
CA VAL A 26 -10.05 1.54 12.79
C VAL A 26 -11.29 0.82 13.33
N ASP A 27 -11.38 0.56 14.63
CA ASP A 27 -12.52 -0.12 15.23
C ASP A 27 -13.83 0.66 15.03
N ALA A 28 -13.78 1.99 15.05
CA ALA A 28 -14.95 2.83 14.81
C ALA A 28 -15.40 2.84 13.34
N LEU A 29 -14.45 2.78 12.39
CA LEU A 29 -14.74 2.87 10.96
C LEU A 29 -15.02 1.50 10.30
N SER A 30 -14.52 0.40 10.86
CA SER A 30 -14.65 -0.96 10.33
C SER A 30 -16.05 -1.54 10.60
N VAL A 31 -17.06 -0.90 10.01
CA VAL A 31 -18.46 -1.31 10.12
C VAL A 31 -18.96 -1.71 8.75
N HIS A 32 -19.62 -2.88 8.67
CA HIS A 32 -20.27 -3.28 7.43
C HIS A 32 -21.33 -2.26 6.98
N ASP A 33 -21.21 -1.81 5.73
CA ASP A 33 -22.20 -0.96 5.07
C ASP A 33 -22.71 -1.69 3.80
N SER A 34 -23.93 -2.20 3.84
CA SER A 34 -24.56 -2.92 2.70
C SER A 34 -24.71 -2.07 1.42
N ARG A 35 -24.52 -0.75 1.51
CA ARG A 35 -24.52 0.15 0.34
C ARG A 35 -23.17 0.19 -0.38
N ASP A 36 -22.12 -0.31 0.27
CA ASP A 36 -20.79 -0.40 -0.29
C ASP A 36 -20.51 -1.83 -0.76
N PRO A 37 -20.39 -2.10 -2.08
CA PRO A 37 -20.16 -3.44 -2.61
C PRO A 37 -18.84 -4.06 -2.18
N GLN A 38 -17.88 -3.25 -1.69
CA GLN A 38 -16.59 -3.72 -1.16
C GLN A 38 -16.62 -3.99 0.35
N SER A 39 -17.74 -3.65 1.02
CA SER A 39 -17.89 -3.88 2.44
C SER A 39 -18.28 -5.33 2.71
N VAL A 40 -17.43 -6.06 3.41
CA VAL A 40 -17.66 -7.46 3.78
C VAL A 40 -18.35 -7.53 5.14
N ALA A 41 -19.37 -8.39 5.24
CA ALA A 41 -20.04 -8.67 6.52
C ALA A 41 -19.15 -9.61 7.36
N ALA A 42 -18.23 -9.02 8.12
CA ALA A 42 -17.32 -9.71 9.02
C ALA A 42 -17.46 -9.19 10.46
N PRO A 43 -17.02 -9.94 11.48
CA PRO A 43 -16.88 -9.40 12.83
C PRO A 43 -16.03 -8.14 12.82
N ARG A 44 -16.37 -7.18 13.69
CA ARG A 44 -15.53 -6.00 13.85
C ARG A 44 -14.14 -6.39 14.34
N PRO A 45 -13.07 -5.83 13.77
CA PRO A 45 -11.76 -6.01 14.35
C PRO A 45 -11.74 -5.41 15.76
N ALA A 46 -10.87 -5.92 16.61
CA ALA A 46 -10.61 -5.40 17.95
C ALA A 46 -9.18 -4.82 17.98
N CYS A 47 -8.88 -3.90 17.07
CA CYS A 47 -7.54 -3.36 16.88
C CYS A 47 -7.02 -2.66 18.12
N PHE A 48 -7.85 -1.87 18.81
CA PHE A 48 -7.45 -1.22 20.06
C PHE A 48 -7.06 -2.25 21.14
N VAL A 49 -7.84 -3.31 21.30
CA VAL A 49 -7.51 -4.39 22.25
C VAL A 49 -6.23 -5.11 21.84
N GLY A 50 -6.04 -5.34 20.53
CA GLY A 50 -4.82 -5.95 19.99
C GLY A 50 -3.57 -5.11 20.26
N VAL A 51 -3.65 -3.78 20.09
CA VAL A 51 -2.54 -2.86 20.39
C VAL A 51 -2.16 -2.86 21.87
N MET A 52 -3.15 -3.05 22.76
CA MET A 52 -2.94 -3.07 24.21
C MET A 52 -2.51 -4.45 24.77
N ALA A 53 -2.53 -5.48 23.96
CA ALA A 53 -2.18 -6.84 24.35
C ALA A 53 -0.70 -7.16 24.05
N ASP A 54 -0.07 -7.94 24.90
CA ASP A 54 1.21 -8.55 24.55
C ASP A 54 0.99 -9.60 23.46
N PRO A 55 1.89 -9.72 22.47
CA PRO A 55 1.80 -10.77 21.48
C PRO A 55 1.91 -12.15 22.14
N PRO A 56 1.08 -13.13 21.76
CA PRO A 56 1.09 -14.45 22.37
C PRO A 56 2.38 -15.23 22.11
N MET A 57 3.09 -14.90 21.04
CA MET A 57 4.39 -15.40 20.65
C MET A 57 5.22 -14.26 20.06
N GLU A 58 6.54 -14.42 20.06
CA GLU A 58 7.41 -13.49 19.35
C GLU A 58 7.11 -13.55 17.85
N PRO A 59 6.86 -12.41 17.20
CA PRO A 59 6.53 -12.39 15.78
C PRO A 59 7.75 -12.67 14.90
N ASN A 60 7.53 -13.35 13.78
CA ASN A 60 8.49 -13.61 12.73
C ASN A 60 8.20 -12.72 11.53
N PHE A 61 9.22 -11.98 11.07
CA PHE A 61 9.09 -10.99 10.00
C PHE A 61 9.84 -11.41 8.75
N ALA A 62 9.40 -10.88 7.60
CA ALA A 62 10.19 -10.91 6.38
C ALA A 62 10.49 -9.49 5.89
N ILE A 63 11.69 -9.25 5.38
CA ILE A 63 12.00 -8.09 4.54
C ILE A 63 12.09 -8.59 3.10
N MET A 64 11.18 -8.13 2.25
CA MET A 64 11.13 -8.56 0.86
C MET A 64 11.89 -7.57 -0.02
N THR A 65 12.92 -8.05 -0.73
CA THR A 65 13.64 -7.27 -1.74
C THR A 65 12.75 -7.16 -2.98
N LEU A 66 12.24 -5.96 -3.23
CA LEU A 66 11.34 -5.68 -4.36
C LEU A 66 12.13 -5.33 -5.63
N PRO A 67 11.55 -5.46 -6.84
CA PRO A 67 12.24 -5.21 -8.11
C PRO A 67 12.77 -3.77 -8.27
N TYR A 68 12.29 -2.85 -7.44
CA TYR A 68 12.65 -1.42 -7.42
C TYR A 68 13.35 -1.00 -6.13
N SER A 69 13.97 -1.95 -5.41
CA SER A 69 14.71 -1.66 -4.17
C SER A 69 15.95 -0.79 -4.40
N ASP A 70 16.46 -0.73 -5.62
CA ASP A 70 17.52 0.18 -6.05
C ASP A 70 17.12 1.67 -6.00
N LEU A 71 15.84 1.98 -5.90
CA LEU A 71 15.33 3.34 -5.72
C LEU A 71 15.46 3.85 -4.28
N GLN A 72 15.80 2.99 -3.32
CA GLN A 72 16.00 3.40 -1.93
C GLN A 72 17.18 4.35 -1.80
N SER A 73 17.03 5.39 -0.98
CA SER A 73 18.16 6.22 -0.55
C SER A 73 19.13 5.41 0.31
N HIS A 74 20.38 5.86 0.38
CA HIS A 74 21.38 5.22 1.24
C HIS A 74 20.90 5.13 2.70
N ALA A 75 20.35 6.22 3.23
CA ALA A 75 19.82 6.26 4.60
C ALA A 75 18.65 5.26 4.81
N CYS A 76 17.79 5.07 3.80
CA CYS A 76 16.72 4.06 3.88
C CYS A 76 17.31 2.64 3.93
N THR A 77 18.28 2.34 3.06
CA THR A 77 18.93 1.02 3.01
C THR A 77 19.67 0.69 4.31
N GLU A 78 20.46 1.65 4.84
CA GLU A 78 21.15 1.47 6.11
C GLU A 78 20.17 1.31 7.28
N GLY A 79 19.10 2.13 7.33
CA GLY A 79 18.08 2.03 8.35
C GLY A 79 17.37 0.67 8.36
N PHE A 80 17.09 0.09 7.19
CA PHE A 80 16.53 -1.26 7.11
C PHE A 80 17.49 -2.34 7.57
N ARG A 81 18.81 -2.14 7.38
CA ARG A 81 19.83 -3.03 7.95
C ARG A 81 19.82 -2.96 9.48
N GLU A 82 19.75 -1.75 10.04
CA GLU A 82 19.65 -1.56 11.50
C GLU A 82 18.37 -2.18 12.08
N VAL A 83 17.24 -2.08 11.38
CA VAL A 83 15.99 -2.76 11.77
C VAL A 83 16.17 -4.28 11.78
N ALA A 84 16.81 -4.84 10.74
CA ALA A 84 17.05 -6.27 10.66
C ALA A 84 17.97 -6.74 11.81
N ASP A 85 19.04 -6.00 12.09
CA ASP A 85 19.97 -6.30 13.19
C ASP A 85 19.26 -6.22 14.56
N ALA A 86 18.38 -5.23 14.76
CA ALA A 86 17.63 -5.05 16.01
C ALA A 86 16.59 -6.16 16.25
N LEU A 87 16.09 -6.78 15.20
CA LEU A 87 15.15 -7.91 15.30
C LEU A 87 15.80 -9.25 15.63
N ASP A 88 17.15 -9.33 15.64
CA ASP A 88 17.96 -10.43 16.16
C ASP A 88 17.44 -11.85 15.79
N GLY A 89 17.45 -12.16 14.50
CA GLY A 89 17.06 -13.47 13.98
C GLY A 89 15.55 -13.70 13.84
N ARG A 90 14.72 -12.70 14.16
CA ARG A 90 13.27 -12.72 13.93
C ARG A 90 12.86 -12.11 12.59
N VAL A 91 13.81 -11.88 11.70
CA VAL A 91 13.58 -11.37 10.37
C VAL A 91 14.37 -12.17 9.34
N GLU A 92 13.69 -12.52 8.24
CA GLU A 92 14.31 -13.17 7.09
C GLU A 92 14.28 -12.20 5.89
N ILE A 93 15.42 -12.10 5.18
CA ILE A 93 15.50 -11.29 3.96
C ILE A 93 15.24 -12.20 2.77
N LEU A 94 14.18 -11.91 2.02
CA LEU A 94 13.71 -12.73 0.92
C LEU A 94 13.72 -11.94 -0.40
N GLU A 95 14.12 -12.60 -1.47
CA GLU A 95 13.94 -12.08 -2.82
C GLU A 95 12.48 -12.28 -3.26
N CYS A 96 11.87 -11.23 -3.80
CA CYS A 96 10.53 -11.36 -4.35
C CYS A 96 10.53 -12.26 -5.61
N PRO A 97 9.41 -12.95 -5.89
CA PRO A 97 9.29 -13.71 -7.13
C PRO A 97 9.45 -12.82 -8.37
N PRO A 98 10.05 -13.33 -9.47
CA PRO A 98 10.20 -12.55 -10.70
C PRO A 98 8.89 -12.00 -11.28
N THR A 99 7.76 -12.64 -10.97
CA THR A 99 6.42 -12.19 -11.35
C THR A 99 6.05 -10.82 -10.76
N PHE A 100 6.74 -10.37 -9.71
CA PHE A 100 6.51 -9.06 -9.09
C PHE A 100 6.87 -7.89 -10.02
N GLU A 101 7.72 -8.08 -11.02
CA GLU A 101 8.04 -7.05 -12.01
C GLU A 101 6.80 -6.54 -12.76
N GLN A 102 5.82 -7.41 -13.01
CA GLN A 102 4.59 -7.04 -13.72
C GLN A 102 3.53 -6.37 -12.84
N LEU A 103 3.65 -6.45 -11.50
CA LEU A 103 2.64 -5.92 -10.57
C LEU A 103 2.47 -4.42 -10.67
N ILE A 104 3.57 -3.68 -10.90
CA ILE A 104 3.53 -2.22 -11.08
C ILE A 104 2.68 -1.86 -12.30
N GLN A 105 2.87 -2.59 -13.41
CA GLN A 105 2.09 -2.33 -14.61
C GLN A 105 0.62 -2.74 -14.44
N ALA A 106 0.35 -3.86 -13.79
CA ALA A 106 -1.02 -4.29 -13.50
C ALA A 106 -1.76 -3.26 -12.63
N GLN A 107 -1.14 -2.81 -11.53
CA GLN A 107 -1.69 -1.76 -10.67
C GLN A 107 -1.97 -0.48 -11.47
N ARG A 108 -1.01 -0.04 -12.29
CA ARG A 108 -1.18 1.15 -13.11
C ARG A 108 -2.33 1.02 -14.11
N THR A 109 -2.47 -0.14 -14.73
CA THR A 109 -3.56 -0.42 -15.68
C THR A 109 -4.92 -0.35 -14.98
N ILE A 110 -5.07 -1.02 -13.83
CA ILE A 110 -6.31 -0.97 -13.04
C ILE A 110 -6.60 0.47 -12.60
N HIS A 111 -5.61 1.15 -12.01
CA HIS A 111 -5.74 2.51 -11.50
C HIS A 111 -6.21 3.50 -12.58
N THR A 112 -5.53 3.54 -13.73
CA THR A 112 -5.87 4.50 -14.79
C THR A 112 -7.22 4.21 -15.43
N THR A 113 -7.54 2.92 -15.62
CA THR A 113 -8.82 2.48 -16.21
C THR A 113 -10.00 2.82 -15.31
N GLU A 114 -9.90 2.51 -14.03
CA GLU A 114 -10.97 2.81 -13.07
C GLU A 114 -11.14 4.30 -12.85
N ALA A 115 -10.04 5.05 -12.76
CA ALA A 115 -10.09 6.51 -12.67
C ALA A 115 -10.80 7.11 -13.90
N TYR A 116 -10.46 6.67 -15.10
CA TYR A 116 -11.14 7.13 -16.31
C TYR A 116 -12.64 6.81 -16.27
N ARG A 117 -13.01 5.56 -15.97
CA ARG A 117 -14.41 5.12 -15.90
C ARG A 117 -15.21 5.92 -14.86
N ALA A 118 -14.61 6.20 -13.70
CA ALA A 118 -15.26 7.00 -12.66
C ALA A 118 -15.46 8.46 -13.09
N PHE A 119 -14.47 9.09 -13.68
CA PHE A 119 -14.58 10.47 -14.19
C PHE A 119 -15.60 10.60 -15.31
N ASP A 120 -15.66 9.59 -16.20
CA ASP A 120 -16.63 9.54 -17.30
C ASP A 120 -18.07 9.39 -16.75
N GLN A 121 -18.30 8.45 -15.87
CA GLN A 121 -19.62 8.23 -15.23
C GLN A 121 -20.14 9.45 -14.47
N LEU A 122 -19.24 10.25 -13.92
CA LEU A 122 -19.58 11.48 -13.20
C LEU A 122 -19.74 12.69 -14.13
N GLY A 123 -19.50 12.53 -15.42
CA GLY A 123 -19.54 13.63 -16.40
C GLY A 123 -18.48 14.69 -16.14
N LEU A 124 -17.34 14.32 -15.54
CA LEU A 124 -16.27 15.24 -15.17
C LEU A 124 -15.25 15.45 -16.30
N ILE A 125 -15.20 14.54 -17.26
CA ILE A 125 -14.29 14.63 -18.41
C ILE A 125 -14.69 15.84 -19.26
N GLY A 126 -13.74 16.74 -19.49
CA GLY A 126 -13.95 18.00 -20.23
C GLY A 126 -14.58 19.13 -19.42
N ASN A 127 -15.08 18.85 -18.21
CA ASN A 127 -15.73 19.85 -17.35
C ASN A 127 -14.87 20.34 -16.18
N LEU A 128 -13.71 19.71 -15.96
CA LEU A 128 -12.77 20.08 -14.90
C LEU A 128 -11.45 20.58 -15.49
N GLN A 129 -10.85 21.55 -14.80
CA GLN A 129 -9.48 21.95 -15.07
C GLN A 129 -8.54 20.91 -14.40
N LEU A 130 -8.01 20.01 -15.21
CA LEU A 130 -7.14 18.92 -14.76
C LEU A 130 -5.65 19.31 -14.93
N SER A 131 -4.81 18.86 -14.02
CA SER A 131 -3.36 18.95 -14.19
C SER A 131 -2.90 18.06 -15.36
N GLU A 132 -1.71 18.33 -15.91
CA GLU A 132 -1.13 17.49 -16.97
C GLU A 132 -1.01 16.02 -16.56
N THR A 133 -0.68 15.76 -15.29
CA THR A 133 -0.58 14.39 -14.74
C THR A 133 -1.93 13.70 -14.76
N GLN A 134 -3.00 14.39 -14.33
CA GLN A 134 -4.36 13.84 -14.38
C GLN A 134 -4.83 13.60 -15.82
N GLN A 135 -4.53 14.52 -16.73
CA GLN A 135 -4.87 14.35 -18.15
C GLN A 135 -4.18 13.13 -18.75
N ARG A 136 -2.88 12.93 -18.48
CA ARG A 136 -2.14 11.75 -18.92
C ARG A 136 -2.71 10.46 -18.35
N MET A 137 -3.05 10.46 -17.07
CA MET A 137 -3.67 9.32 -16.39
C MET A 137 -5.02 8.95 -17.05
N LEU A 138 -5.91 9.91 -17.27
CA LEU A 138 -7.21 9.67 -17.90
C LEU A 138 -7.06 9.21 -19.36
N THR A 139 -6.12 9.78 -20.12
CA THR A 139 -5.82 9.36 -21.50
C THR A 139 -5.35 7.90 -21.54
N ALA A 140 -4.49 7.50 -20.60
CA ALA A 140 -4.05 6.10 -20.49
C ALA A 140 -5.22 5.17 -20.17
N GLY A 141 -6.09 5.55 -19.23
CA GLY A 141 -7.28 4.78 -18.90
C GLY A 141 -8.29 4.66 -20.05
N GLN A 142 -8.49 5.73 -20.79
CA GLN A 142 -9.34 5.74 -22.00
C GLN A 142 -8.82 4.78 -23.09
N SER A 143 -7.49 4.65 -23.20
CA SER A 143 -6.84 3.81 -24.21
C SER A 143 -6.77 2.34 -23.82
N CYS A 144 -7.06 2.02 -22.55
CA CYS A 144 -7.01 0.66 -22.05
C CYS A 144 -8.18 -0.16 -22.60
N THR A 145 -7.88 -1.31 -23.18
CA THR A 145 -8.90 -2.27 -23.64
C THR A 145 -9.42 -3.10 -22.46
N ASP A 146 -10.66 -3.60 -22.58
CA ASP A 146 -11.22 -4.50 -21.55
C ASP A 146 -10.33 -5.73 -21.32
N ARG A 147 -9.75 -6.31 -22.37
CA ARG A 147 -8.80 -7.42 -22.25
C ARG A 147 -7.58 -7.06 -21.39
N GLN A 148 -6.97 -5.90 -21.60
CA GLN A 148 -5.80 -5.47 -20.80
C GLN A 148 -6.19 -5.25 -19.34
N TYR A 149 -7.39 -4.74 -19.09
CA TYR A 149 -7.90 -4.56 -17.75
C TYR A 149 -8.18 -5.91 -17.07
N ASP A 150 -8.80 -6.87 -17.78
CA ASP A 150 -9.07 -8.21 -17.26
C ASP A 150 -7.77 -8.96 -16.95
N GLU A 151 -6.76 -8.91 -17.84
CA GLU A 151 -5.43 -9.49 -17.60
C GLU A 151 -4.77 -8.88 -16.34
N ALA A 152 -4.93 -7.57 -16.11
CA ALA A 152 -4.40 -6.92 -14.91
C ALA A 152 -5.15 -7.36 -13.62
N LEU A 153 -6.45 -7.60 -13.70
CA LEU A 153 -7.24 -8.16 -12.59
C LEU A 153 -6.83 -9.60 -12.28
N GLU A 154 -6.59 -10.43 -13.29
CA GLU A 154 -6.09 -11.81 -13.10
C GLU A 154 -4.75 -11.83 -12.37
N ILE A 155 -3.83 -10.91 -12.71
CA ILE A 155 -2.56 -10.75 -12.00
C ILE A 155 -2.81 -10.36 -10.53
N ARG A 156 -3.69 -9.39 -10.26
CA ARG A 156 -4.06 -9.02 -8.89
C ARG A 156 -4.63 -10.19 -8.12
N ASP A 157 -5.57 -10.92 -8.71
CA ASP A 157 -6.27 -12.03 -8.04
C ASP A 157 -5.32 -13.19 -7.70
N SER A 158 -4.24 -13.35 -8.47
CA SER A 158 -3.19 -14.33 -8.17
C SER A 158 -2.40 -14.04 -6.89
N LEU A 159 -2.43 -12.79 -6.41
CA LEU A 159 -1.72 -12.38 -5.20
C LEU A 159 -2.35 -12.91 -3.92
N GLU A 160 -3.68 -13.14 -3.91
CA GLU A 160 -4.37 -13.67 -2.73
C GLU A 160 -3.76 -15.00 -2.29
N GLY A 161 -3.67 -15.97 -3.20
CA GLY A 161 -3.09 -17.28 -2.90
C GLY A 161 -1.59 -17.21 -2.56
N PHE A 162 -0.85 -16.28 -3.16
CA PHE A 162 0.56 -16.09 -2.82
C PHE A 162 0.71 -15.60 -1.38
N PHE A 163 -0.01 -14.54 -1.00
CA PHE A 163 0.12 -13.97 0.34
C PHE A 163 -0.55 -14.84 1.42
N ASP A 164 -1.60 -15.58 1.09
CA ASP A 164 -2.17 -16.56 2.01
C ASP A 164 -1.13 -17.61 2.44
N ASN A 165 -0.39 -18.17 1.48
CA ASN A 165 0.70 -19.11 1.78
C ASN A 165 1.86 -18.42 2.49
N PHE A 166 2.21 -17.19 2.10
CA PHE A 166 3.31 -16.44 2.69
C PHE A 166 3.09 -16.18 4.20
N PHE A 167 1.87 -15.79 4.56
CA PHE A 167 1.51 -15.53 5.96
C PHE A 167 1.24 -16.79 6.81
N GLU A 168 1.47 -18.00 6.26
CA GLU A 168 1.59 -19.21 7.09
C GLU A 168 2.93 -19.28 7.82
N ASP A 169 3.99 -18.69 7.22
CA ASP A 169 5.35 -18.73 7.74
C ASP A 169 5.77 -17.42 8.44
N PHE A 170 5.16 -16.28 8.08
CA PHE A 170 5.51 -14.95 8.58
C PHE A 170 4.30 -14.20 9.13
N ASP A 171 4.50 -13.45 10.22
CA ASP A 171 3.44 -12.62 10.82
C ASP A 171 3.27 -11.28 10.09
N ALA A 172 4.35 -10.72 9.54
CA ALA A 172 4.29 -9.52 8.72
C ALA A 172 5.49 -9.36 7.77
N ILE A 173 5.28 -8.56 6.71
CA ILE A 173 6.35 -8.09 5.84
C ILE A 173 6.75 -6.68 6.29
N LEU A 174 8.06 -6.41 6.35
CA LEU A 174 8.60 -5.08 6.54
C LEU A 174 9.12 -4.55 5.20
N SER A 175 8.73 -3.34 4.85
CA SER A 175 9.11 -2.70 3.59
C SER A 175 9.25 -1.18 3.79
N PRO A 176 10.08 -0.49 3.02
CA PRO A 176 10.04 0.96 2.97
C PRO A 176 8.66 1.46 2.55
N SER A 177 8.19 2.57 3.11
CA SER A 177 6.95 3.22 2.63
C SER A 177 7.21 4.19 1.49
N ALA A 178 8.45 4.65 1.36
CA ALA A 178 8.93 5.55 0.30
C ALA A 178 10.43 5.31 0.06
N PRO A 179 11.00 5.80 -1.05
CA PRO A 179 12.43 5.66 -1.31
C PRO A 179 13.36 6.26 -0.25
N GLY A 180 12.89 7.25 0.48
CA GLY A 180 13.65 7.98 1.48
C GLY A 180 12.81 9.06 2.15
N GLU A 181 13.45 10.18 2.51
CA GLU A 181 12.79 11.35 3.08
C GLU A 181 11.79 11.99 2.12
N ALA A 182 10.89 12.82 2.67
CA ALA A 182 10.01 13.65 1.87
C ALA A 182 10.81 14.58 0.94
N PRO A 183 10.42 14.74 -0.33
CA PRO A 183 11.06 15.65 -1.26
C PRO A 183 10.89 17.11 -0.81
N LEU A 184 11.77 17.99 -1.30
CA LEU A 184 11.65 19.42 -1.04
C LEU A 184 10.35 19.97 -1.67
N LEU A 185 9.69 20.89 -0.99
CA LEU A 185 8.48 21.55 -1.49
C LEU A 185 8.71 22.24 -2.85
N SER A 186 9.92 22.74 -3.11
CA SER A 186 10.32 23.36 -4.36
C SER A 186 10.35 22.42 -5.56
N GLU A 187 10.39 21.11 -5.34
CA GLU A 187 10.37 20.10 -6.41
C GLU A 187 8.96 19.88 -6.98
N GLY A 188 7.92 20.34 -6.29
CA GLY A 188 6.54 20.34 -6.78
C GLY A 188 5.89 18.96 -6.92
N HIS A 189 6.41 17.94 -6.22
CA HIS A 189 5.84 16.59 -6.16
C HIS A 189 5.85 16.03 -4.72
N THR A 190 5.10 14.97 -4.50
CA THR A 190 4.93 14.32 -3.17
C THR A 190 5.81 13.08 -2.97
N GLY A 191 6.75 12.83 -3.88
CA GLY A 191 7.60 11.65 -3.86
C GLY A 191 7.13 10.52 -4.78
N ASN A 192 7.75 9.35 -4.62
CA ASN A 192 7.45 8.16 -5.42
C ASN A 192 6.72 7.11 -4.57
N PRO A 193 5.45 6.76 -4.88
CA PRO A 193 4.66 5.82 -4.10
C PRO A 193 4.96 4.34 -4.43
N VAL A 194 6.01 4.04 -5.19
CA VAL A 194 6.27 2.70 -5.73
C VAL A 194 6.29 1.61 -4.67
N PHE A 195 6.83 1.90 -3.47
CA PHE A 195 6.91 0.94 -2.37
C PHE A 195 5.55 0.60 -1.73
N CYS A 196 4.49 1.37 -2.02
CA CYS A 196 3.12 1.06 -1.58
C CYS A 196 2.32 0.28 -2.64
N THR A 197 2.83 0.19 -3.88
CA THR A 197 2.06 -0.27 -5.05
C THR A 197 1.62 -1.71 -4.93
N VAL A 198 2.51 -2.62 -4.55
CA VAL A 198 2.22 -4.06 -4.46
C VAL A 198 1.19 -4.33 -3.37
N TRP A 199 1.35 -3.70 -2.22
CA TRP A 199 0.46 -3.89 -1.06
C TRP A 199 -0.94 -3.35 -1.32
N THR A 200 -1.03 -2.19 -1.98
CA THR A 200 -2.32 -1.64 -2.44
C THR A 200 -2.98 -2.55 -3.46
N LEU A 201 -2.23 -3.09 -4.42
CA LEU A 201 -2.74 -4.04 -5.43
C LEU A 201 -3.26 -5.32 -4.77
N ALA A 202 -2.52 -5.86 -3.80
CA ALA A 202 -2.89 -7.06 -3.05
C ALA A 202 -4.03 -6.82 -2.05
N GLY A 203 -4.38 -5.56 -1.75
CA GLY A 203 -5.41 -5.23 -0.76
C GLY A 203 -5.00 -5.50 0.69
N LEU A 204 -3.70 -5.60 0.96
CA LEU A 204 -3.17 -5.92 2.28
C LEU A 204 -3.19 -4.69 3.21
N PRO A 205 -3.49 -4.87 4.49
CA PRO A 205 -3.41 -3.80 5.48
C PRO A 205 -1.95 -3.42 5.74
N CYS A 206 -1.69 -2.11 5.80
CA CYS A 206 -0.35 -1.56 6.05
C CYS A 206 -0.38 -0.60 7.23
N LEU A 207 0.57 -0.76 8.15
CA LEU A 207 0.85 0.17 9.22
C LEU A 207 2.22 0.83 8.97
N ASN A 208 2.27 2.15 8.86
CA ASN A 208 3.53 2.87 8.66
C ASN A 208 4.05 3.46 9.96
N LEU A 209 5.30 3.15 10.28
CA LEU A 209 6.01 3.62 11.47
C LEU A 209 7.17 4.53 11.05
N PRO A 210 7.22 5.82 11.45
CA PRO A 210 8.29 6.75 11.08
C PRO A 210 9.50 6.58 12.01
N ILE A 211 10.12 5.40 12.01
CA ILE A 211 11.16 5.00 12.96
C ILE A 211 12.59 5.17 12.46
N LEU A 212 12.77 5.46 11.17
CA LEU A 212 14.07 5.76 10.59
C LEU A 212 14.25 7.25 10.33
N GLN A 213 15.48 7.69 10.18
CA GLN A 213 15.82 9.09 9.93
C GLN A 213 16.74 9.18 8.70
N GLY A 214 16.45 10.13 7.85
CA GLY A 214 17.24 10.40 6.67
C GLY A 214 18.35 11.43 6.89
N GLU A 215 19.06 11.77 5.82
CA GLU A 215 20.26 12.63 5.88
C GLU A 215 19.95 14.05 6.33
N HIS A 216 18.73 14.56 6.10
CA HIS A 216 18.32 15.90 6.49
C HIS A 216 17.53 15.93 7.81
N GLY A 217 17.47 14.80 8.52
CA GLY A 217 16.79 14.67 9.79
C GLY A 217 15.26 14.46 9.69
N LEU A 218 14.74 14.26 8.48
CA LEU A 218 13.34 13.94 8.28
C LEU A 218 13.07 12.44 8.49
N PRO A 219 11.83 12.05 8.86
CA PRO A 219 11.51 10.64 9.08
C PRO A 219 11.47 9.86 7.76
N ILE A 220 11.91 8.60 7.83
CA ILE A 220 11.68 7.58 6.81
C ILE A 220 10.78 6.51 7.43
N GLY A 221 9.75 6.11 6.70
CA GLY A 221 8.76 5.16 7.17
C GLY A 221 9.16 3.71 6.91
N VAL A 222 9.02 2.88 7.93
CA VAL A 222 8.95 1.42 7.81
C VAL A 222 7.50 1.03 7.80
N GLN A 223 6.99 0.50 6.71
CA GLN A 223 5.66 -0.06 6.68
C GLN A 223 5.69 -1.54 7.04
N MET A 224 4.76 -1.92 7.90
CA MET A 224 4.47 -3.28 8.29
C MET A 224 3.21 -3.72 7.56
N ILE A 225 3.32 -4.77 6.76
CA ILE A 225 2.24 -5.30 5.95
C ILE A 225 1.78 -6.61 6.58
N GLY A 226 0.50 -6.72 6.90
CA GLY A 226 -0.11 -7.90 7.49
C GLY A 226 -1.13 -8.57 6.59
N ARG A 227 -1.80 -9.58 7.13
CA ARG A 227 -2.89 -10.33 6.51
C ARG A 227 -4.26 -9.72 6.80
#